data_aca47cef84a1970d50fecb4c72f56473
#
_entry.id   aca47cef84a1970d50fecb4c72f56473
#
_cell.length_a   1.000
_cell.length_b   1.000
_cell.length_c   1.000
_cell.angle_alpha   90.00
_cell.angle_beta   90.00
_cell.angle_gamma   90.00
#
_symmetry.space_group_name_H-M   'P 1'
#
loop_
_entity.id
_entity.type
_entity.pdbx_description
1 polymer ?
#
loop_
_entity_poly.entity_id
_entity_poly.type
_entity_poly.pdbx_seq_one_letter_code
_entity_poly.pdbx_strand_id
1 'polypeptide(L)'
;MPKAGGGHVMRCISIGRELNKYKPVHFLLCKGGEYWIERIRHYGMTASIYKSPAEVNGKNLLVDGYDFSNLEVQEWSDQCNNLAFIDDNNMAPKNVNLLISTCMDNCKSKKKDKATFLYGPKYALLAVEYAKKHYVKNKTIVSNILVSCGLQDSKNYVSKILSALSKTNYCGNVIIAIGRKSPNLHTLLHSISSYNFSVSVTLDSNG
;
A
#
# COMPACT_ATOMS: atom_id res chain seq x y z
N MET A 1 11.34 12.20 5.24
CA MET A 1 10.85 11.09 4.39
C MET A 1 9.38 10.90 4.69
N PRO A 2 8.50 10.64 3.72
CA PRO A 2 7.11 10.35 4.03
C PRO A 2 7.06 9.08 4.89
N LYS A 3 6.37 9.15 6.02
CA LYS A 3 6.24 8.04 6.97
C LYS A 3 5.38 6.89 6.42
N ALA A 4 4.51 7.16 5.45
CA ALA A 4 3.68 6.16 4.78
C ALA A 4 4.37 5.63 3.51
N GLY A 5 4.51 4.33 3.39
CA GLY A 5 5.01 3.68 2.17
C GLY A 5 4.04 3.82 1.00
N GLY A 6 4.54 3.63 -0.24
CA GLY A 6 3.72 3.73 -1.45
C GLY A 6 2.50 2.80 -1.48
N GLY A 7 2.50 1.73 -0.69
CA GLY A 7 1.38 0.80 -0.57
C GLY A 7 0.08 1.45 -0.09
N HIS A 8 0.14 2.38 0.89
CA HIS A 8 -1.04 3.12 1.37
C HIS A 8 -1.68 3.93 0.26
N VAL A 9 -0.88 4.72 -0.46
CA VAL A 9 -1.42 5.54 -1.57
C VAL A 9 -1.98 4.67 -2.69
N MET A 10 -1.31 3.57 -3.05
CA MET A 10 -1.76 2.67 -4.12
C MET A 10 -3.09 1.97 -3.77
N ARG A 11 -3.28 1.51 -2.54
CA ARG A 11 -4.57 0.92 -2.15
C ARG A 11 -5.68 1.97 -2.04
N CYS A 12 -5.36 3.20 -1.61
CA CYS A 12 -6.30 4.31 -1.68
C CYS A 12 -6.66 4.69 -3.13
N ILE A 13 -5.71 4.65 -4.07
CA ILE A 13 -5.99 4.84 -5.49
C ILE A 13 -6.94 3.75 -5.99
N SER A 14 -6.73 2.49 -5.60
CA SER A 14 -7.58 1.38 -6.01
C SER A 14 -9.04 1.58 -5.60
N ILE A 15 -9.30 1.92 -4.34
CA ILE A 15 -10.66 2.20 -3.86
C ILE A 15 -11.20 3.52 -4.42
N GLY A 16 -10.35 4.54 -4.54
CA GLY A 16 -10.71 5.85 -5.07
C GLY A 16 -11.19 5.76 -6.53
N ARG A 17 -10.55 4.95 -7.37
CA ARG A 17 -10.99 4.70 -8.76
C ARG A 17 -12.40 4.14 -8.83
N GLU A 18 -12.76 3.23 -7.94
CA GLU A 18 -14.12 2.69 -7.90
C GLU A 18 -15.12 3.72 -7.38
N LEU A 19 -14.81 4.43 -6.32
CA LEU A 19 -15.68 5.48 -5.77
C LEU A 19 -15.87 6.65 -6.72
N ASN A 20 -14.84 7.01 -7.49
CA ASN A 20 -14.88 8.14 -8.44
C ASN A 20 -15.87 7.92 -9.60
N LYS A 21 -16.31 6.67 -9.83
CA LYS A 21 -17.41 6.36 -10.78
C LYS A 21 -18.77 6.90 -10.32
N TYR A 22 -18.92 7.14 -9.02
CA TYR A 22 -20.18 7.55 -8.41
C TYR A 22 -20.15 9.00 -7.90
N LYS A 23 -19.02 9.41 -7.32
CA LYS A 23 -18.80 10.75 -6.77
C LYS A 23 -17.33 11.14 -6.91
N PRO A 24 -17.03 12.42 -7.20
CA PRO A 24 -15.67 12.91 -7.29
C PRO A 24 -14.86 12.60 -6.03
N VAL A 25 -13.65 12.05 -6.21
CA VAL A 25 -12.72 11.72 -5.13
C VAL A 25 -11.56 12.71 -5.13
N HIS A 26 -11.26 13.24 -3.96
CA HIS A 26 -10.13 14.12 -3.70
C HIS A 26 -9.20 13.50 -2.67
N PHE A 27 -7.90 13.48 -2.97
CA PHE A 27 -6.87 12.98 -2.07
C PHE A 27 -6.27 14.11 -1.26
N LEU A 28 -6.23 13.95 0.04
CA LEU A 28 -5.47 14.78 0.97
C LEU A 28 -4.21 14.01 1.36
N LEU A 29 -3.07 14.48 0.89
CA LEU A 29 -1.77 13.83 1.09
C LEU A 29 -1.01 14.51 2.21
N CYS A 30 -0.36 13.75 3.08
CA CYS A 30 0.57 14.29 4.06
C CYS A 30 1.75 15.00 3.36
N LYS A 31 2.37 15.94 4.05
CA LYS A 31 3.58 16.64 3.59
C LYS A 31 4.65 15.63 3.15
N GLY A 32 5.23 15.85 1.98
CA GLY A 32 6.16 14.92 1.33
C GLY A 32 5.49 13.92 0.37
N GLY A 33 4.16 13.98 0.22
CA GLY A 33 3.39 13.18 -0.72
C GLY A 33 3.19 13.82 -2.10
N GLU A 34 3.79 14.98 -2.37
CA GLU A 34 3.59 15.80 -3.58
C GLU A 34 3.82 15.00 -4.88
N TYR A 35 4.77 14.08 -4.87
CA TYR A 35 5.10 13.26 -6.04
C TYR A 35 3.99 12.27 -6.45
N TRP A 36 2.99 12.02 -5.57
CA TRP A 36 1.84 11.19 -5.90
C TRP A 36 0.74 11.93 -6.65
N ILE A 37 0.75 13.28 -6.65
CA ILE A 37 -0.31 14.11 -7.21
C ILE A 37 -0.54 13.78 -8.68
N GLU A 38 0.51 13.73 -9.48
CA GLU A 38 0.40 13.44 -10.92
C GLU A 38 -0.13 12.03 -11.17
N ARG A 39 0.28 11.05 -10.37
CA ARG A 39 -0.23 9.69 -10.49
C ARG A 39 -1.72 9.59 -10.14
N ILE A 40 -2.18 10.30 -9.12
CA ILE A 40 -3.60 10.36 -8.75
C ILE A 40 -4.41 11.04 -9.86
N ARG A 41 -3.91 12.12 -10.42
CA ARG A 41 -4.53 12.83 -11.55
C ARG A 41 -4.65 11.96 -12.80
N HIS A 42 -3.66 11.12 -13.07
CA HIS A 42 -3.70 10.17 -14.18
C HIS A 42 -4.91 9.23 -14.11
N TYR A 43 -5.42 8.94 -12.93
CA TYR A 43 -6.64 8.16 -12.71
C TYR A 43 -7.92 9.00 -12.65
N GLY A 44 -7.88 10.27 -13.07
CA GLY A 44 -9.04 11.17 -13.12
C GLY A 44 -9.52 11.68 -11.76
N MET A 45 -8.70 11.59 -10.73
CA MET A 45 -8.98 12.10 -9.39
C MET A 45 -8.16 13.35 -9.11
N THR A 46 -8.53 14.12 -8.08
CA THR A 46 -7.80 15.32 -7.66
C THR A 46 -7.01 15.07 -6.39
N ALA A 47 -5.95 15.85 -6.18
CA ALA A 47 -5.12 15.72 -4.98
C ALA A 47 -4.52 17.06 -4.55
N SER A 48 -4.39 17.25 -3.24
CA SER A 48 -3.69 18.37 -2.61
C SER A 48 -2.92 17.88 -1.36
N ILE A 49 -2.04 18.72 -0.86
CA ILE A 49 -1.40 18.50 0.43
C ILE A 49 -2.32 18.95 1.54
N TYR A 50 -2.57 18.06 2.50
CA TYR A 50 -3.37 18.33 3.68
C TYR A 50 -2.77 19.46 4.53
N LYS A 51 -3.59 20.42 4.95
CA LYS A 51 -3.18 21.60 5.70
C LYS A 51 -3.87 21.72 7.05
N SER A 52 -5.16 21.38 7.11
CA SER A 52 -5.94 21.55 8.34
C SER A 52 -7.20 20.68 8.35
N PRO A 53 -7.77 20.38 9.54
CA PRO A 53 -9.02 19.64 9.69
C PRO A 53 -10.20 20.27 8.95
N ALA A 54 -10.21 21.59 8.75
CA ALA A 54 -11.29 22.28 8.04
C ALA A 54 -11.49 21.80 6.59
N GLU A 55 -10.47 21.17 5.97
CA GLU A 55 -10.57 20.65 4.61
C GLU A 55 -11.53 19.45 4.49
N VAL A 56 -11.85 18.78 5.61
CA VAL A 56 -12.77 17.64 5.64
C VAL A 56 -14.18 18.00 6.12
N ASN A 57 -14.43 19.29 6.42
CA ASN A 57 -15.72 19.73 6.92
C ASN A 57 -16.88 19.38 5.96
N GLY A 58 -17.90 18.70 6.50
CA GLY A 58 -19.08 18.25 5.75
C GLY A 58 -18.82 17.20 4.67
N LYS A 59 -17.65 16.55 4.67
CA LYS A 59 -17.27 15.52 3.69
C LYS A 59 -17.28 14.12 4.31
N ASN A 60 -17.26 13.09 3.47
CA ASN A 60 -16.96 11.73 3.89
C ASN A 60 -15.45 11.52 3.75
N LEU A 61 -14.81 11.11 4.83
CA LEU A 61 -13.36 10.92 4.90
C LEU A 61 -13.00 9.44 5.04
N LEU A 62 -12.11 8.96 4.17
CA LEU A 62 -11.43 7.67 4.33
C LEU A 62 -9.96 7.92 4.66
N VAL A 63 -9.52 7.39 5.79
CA VAL A 63 -8.13 7.54 6.29
C VAL A 63 -7.37 6.24 6.14
N ASP A 64 -6.14 6.35 5.68
CA ASP A 64 -5.18 5.25 5.59
C ASP A 64 -3.79 5.70 6.04
N GLY A 65 -3.29 5.15 7.12
CA GLY A 65 -1.98 5.45 7.69
C GLY A 65 -1.88 5.01 9.15
N TYR A 66 -0.68 5.11 9.71
CA TYR A 66 -0.39 4.55 11.05
C TYR A 66 -0.07 5.60 12.11
N ASP A 67 0.34 6.80 11.72
CA ASP A 67 0.96 7.78 12.62
C ASP A 67 0.05 8.98 12.93
N PHE A 68 -1.26 8.76 13.03
CA PHE A 68 -2.20 9.82 13.39
C PHE A 68 -2.41 9.85 14.91
N SER A 69 -2.38 11.03 15.48
CA SER A 69 -2.70 11.24 16.88
C SER A 69 -4.21 11.09 17.14
N ASN A 70 -4.57 10.72 18.37
CA ASN A 70 -5.98 10.67 18.76
C ASN A 70 -6.68 12.03 18.62
N LEU A 71 -5.93 13.14 18.78
CA LEU A 71 -6.46 14.50 18.64
C LEU A 71 -6.83 14.79 17.18
N GLU A 72 -5.93 14.51 16.23
CA GLU A 72 -6.21 14.70 14.80
C GLU A 72 -7.44 13.90 14.36
N VAL A 73 -7.55 12.65 14.82
CA VAL A 73 -8.69 11.81 14.49
C VAL A 73 -9.99 12.33 15.10
N GLN A 74 -9.95 12.84 16.32
CA GLN A 74 -11.12 13.46 16.94
C GLN A 74 -11.55 14.71 16.17
N GLU A 75 -10.60 15.58 15.78
CA GLU A 75 -10.89 16.76 14.97
C GLU A 75 -11.53 16.40 13.62
N TRP A 76 -11.07 15.34 12.95
CA TRP A 76 -11.71 14.87 11.73
C TRP A 76 -13.11 14.31 11.98
N SER A 77 -13.28 13.53 13.04
CA SER A 77 -14.59 12.96 13.42
C SER A 77 -15.63 14.02 13.70
N ASP A 78 -15.20 15.16 14.31
CA ASP A 78 -16.09 16.27 14.66
C ASP A 78 -16.49 17.11 13.43
N GLN A 79 -15.68 17.09 12.37
CA GLN A 79 -15.92 17.93 11.18
C GLN A 79 -16.50 17.17 9.99
N CYS A 80 -16.12 15.91 9.77
CA CYS A 80 -16.61 15.16 8.63
C CYS A 80 -18.01 14.57 8.88
N ASN A 81 -18.74 14.28 7.78
CA ASN A 81 -20.05 13.63 7.88
C ASN A 81 -19.90 12.15 8.27
N ASN A 82 -18.91 11.48 7.71
CA ASN A 82 -18.57 10.10 8.02
C ASN A 82 -17.06 9.90 7.98
N LEU A 83 -16.55 9.18 8.97
CA LEU A 83 -15.15 8.81 9.09
C LEU A 83 -15.00 7.30 8.88
N ALA A 84 -14.23 6.91 7.87
CA ALA A 84 -13.83 5.55 7.61
C ALA A 84 -12.32 5.39 7.81
N PHE A 85 -11.88 4.22 8.28
CA PHE A 85 -10.49 3.92 8.54
C PHE A 85 -10.07 2.58 7.92
N ILE A 86 -8.88 2.53 7.31
CA ILE A 86 -8.21 1.27 6.94
C ILE A 86 -7.26 0.91 8.09
N ASP A 87 -7.56 -0.19 8.78
CA ASP A 87 -6.88 -0.58 10.02
C ASP A 87 -6.23 -1.96 9.90
N ASP A 88 -4.96 -2.00 9.54
CA ASP A 88 -4.19 -3.24 9.46
C ASP A 88 -3.57 -3.66 10.80
N ASN A 89 -3.41 -2.71 11.73
CA ASN A 89 -2.64 -2.89 12.95
C ASN A 89 -3.47 -2.87 14.24
N ASN A 90 -4.80 -2.88 14.12
CA ASN A 90 -5.71 -2.78 15.26
C ASN A 90 -5.59 -1.48 16.07
N MET A 91 -5.17 -0.42 15.41
CA MET A 91 -4.89 0.90 16.00
C MET A 91 -5.99 1.92 15.71
N ALA A 92 -7.08 1.50 15.04
CA ALA A 92 -8.14 2.42 14.67
C ALA A 92 -8.77 3.09 15.89
N PRO A 93 -9.07 4.37 15.79
CA PRO A 93 -9.72 5.12 16.85
C PRO A 93 -11.15 4.65 17.10
N LYS A 94 -11.71 5.02 18.27
CA LYS A 94 -13.05 4.56 18.67
C LYS A 94 -14.19 5.25 17.91
N ASN A 95 -13.99 6.48 17.46
CA ASN A 95 -15.04 7.35 16.88
C ASN A 95 -15.04 7.28 15.34
N VAL A 96 -15.20 6.08 14.78
CA VAL A 96 -15.27 5.88 13.32
C VAL A 96 -16.62 5.26 12.94
N ASN A 97 -17.10 5.57 11.74
CA ASN A 97 -18.33 5.00 11.20
C ASN A 97 -18.09 3.67 10.48
N LEU A 98 -16.91 3.52 9.86
CA LEU A 98 -16.53 2.33 9.08
C LEU A 98 -15.08 1.96 9.34
N LEU A 99 -14.83 0.68 9.61
CA LEU A 99 -13.50 0.07 9.70
C LEU A 99 -13.33 -0.99 8.63
N ILE A 100 -12.23 -0.90 7.90
CA ILE A 100 -11.84 -1.87 6.86
C ILE A 100 -10.51 -2.51 7.28
N SER A 101 -10.46 -3.85 7.37
CA SER A 101 -9.21 -4.56 7.68
C SER A 101 -9.16 -5.93 7.00
N THR A 102 -8.01 -6.29 6.48
CA THR A 102 -7.76 -7.63 5.92
C THR A 102 -7.45 -8.68 6.99
N CYS A 103 -7.15 -8.27 8.21
CA CYS A 103 -6.81 -9.16 9.32
C CYS A 103 -8.02 -9.91 9.86
N MET A 104 -7.90 -11.23 10.07
CA MET A 104 -9.00 -12.07 10.56
C MET A 104 -9.15 -12.07 12.08
N ASP A 105 -8.07 -11.82 12.82
CA ASP A 105 -8.02 -12.08 14.27
C ASP A 105 -8.69 -11.00 15.14
N ASN A 106 -9.12 -9.89 14.56
CA ASN A 106 -9.53 -8.71 15.32
C ASN A 106 -11.03 -8.52 15.49
N CYS A 107 -11.84 -9.43 14.95
CA CYS A 107 -13.31 -9.31 15.00
C CYS A 107 -13.93 -9.43 16.40
N LYS A 108 -13.23 -10.01 17.37
CA LYS A 108 -13.83 -10.38 18.66
C LYS A 108 -13.91 -9.26 19.70
N SER A 109 -13.06 -8.24 19.63
CA SER A 109 -12.93 -7.23 20.68
C SER A 109 -13.72 -5.94 20.47
N LYS A 110 -14.16 -5.64 19.23
CA LYS A 110 -14.72 -4.32 18.87
C LYS A 110 -16.26 -4.28 18.68
N LYS A 111 -17.01 -5.28 19.11
CA LYS A 111 -18.48 -5.36 18.96
C LYS A 111 -19.30 -4.29 19.73
N LYS A 112 -18.67 -3.37 20.44
CA LYS A 112 -19.38 -2.39 21.29
C LYS A 112 -19.63 -1.02 20.65
N ASP A 113 -19.02 -0.73 19.50
CA ASP A 113 -19.14 0.58 18.88
C ASP A 113 -20.18 0.54 17.74
N LYS A 114 -20.82 1.66 17.48
CA LYS A 114 -21.81 1.83 16.38
C LYS A 114 -21.19 1.73 14.97
N ALA A 115 -19.90 1.42 14.85
CA ALA A 115 -19.21 1.34 13.60
C ALA A 115 -19.59 0.11 12.76
N THR A 116 -19.60 0.24 11.45
CA THR A 116 -19.66 -0.89 10.52
C THR A 116 -18.26 -1.47 10.36
N PHE A 117 -18.14 -2.79 10.39
CA PHE A 117 -16.86 -3.49 10.28
C PHE A 117 -16.81 -4.37 9.05
N LEU A 118 -15.82 -4.15 8.19
CA LEU A 118 -15.53 -4.95 7.02
C LEU A 118 -14.18 -5.66 7.23
N TYR A 119 -14.26 -6.90 7.77
CA TYR A 119 -13.07 -7.67 8.11
C TYR A 119 -12.85 -8.88 7.22
N GLY A 120 -11.58 -9.21 7.06
CA GLY A 120 -11.09 -10.40 6.41
C GLY A 120 -10.66 -10.21 4.95
N PRO A 121 -10.06 -11.25 4.34
CA PRO A 121 -9.43 -11.17 3.03
C PRO A 121 -10.37 -10.74 1.89
N LYS A 122 -11.67 -10.98 2.02
CA LYS A 122 -12.66 -10.56 1.01
C LYS A 122 -12.77 -9.04 0.86
N TYR A 123 -12.28 -8.28 1.84
CA TYR A 123 -12.25 -6.82 1.83
C TYR A 123 -10.84 -6.27 1.51
N ALA A 124 -9.95 -7.09 0.98
CA ALA A 124 -8.64 -6.63 0.53
C ALA A 124 -8.80 -5.57 -0.56
N LEU A 125 -8.16 -4.43 -0.35
CA LEU A 125 -8.22 -3.28 -1.27
C LEU A 125 -7.24 -3.49 -2.42
N LEU A 126 -7.58 -4.40 -3.31
CA LEU A 126 -6.81 -4.73 -4.49
C LEU A 126 -7.27 -3.93 -5.70
N ALA A 127 -6.34 -3.63 -6.60
CA ALA A 127 -6.68 -3.02 -7.88
C ALA A 127 -7.56 -4.00 -8.71
N VAL A 128 -8.49 -3.45 -9.47
CA VAL A 128 -9.46 -4.23 -10.26
C VAL A 128 -8.80 -5.19 -11.25
N GLU A 129 -7.59 -4.88 -11.68
CA GLU A 129 -6.76 -5.70 -12.57
C GLU A 129 -6.45 -7.08 -11.95
N TYR A 130 -6.41 -7.17 -10.61
CA TYR A 130 -6.19 -8.44 -9.88
C TYR A 130 -7.46 -9.26 -9.68
N ALA A 131 -8.64 -8.72 -10.01
CA ALA A 131 -9.90 -9.47 -9.92
C ALA A 131 -10.02 -10.56 -11.00
N LYS A 132 -9.22 -10.49 -12.05
CA LYS A 132 -9.17 -11.52 -13.10
C LYS A 132 -8.50 -12.77 -12.56
N LYS A 133 -9.21 -13.90 -12.57
CA LYS A 133 -8.64 -15.20 -12.19
C LYS A 133 -7.57 -15.61 -13.21
N HIS A 134 -6.34 -15.72 -12.77
CA HIS A 134 -5.27 -16.32 -13.56
C HIS A 134 -5.08 -17.77 -13.11
N TYR A 135 -5.31 -18.72 -14.04
CA TYR A 135 -4.96 -20.10 -13.78
C TYR A 135 -3.45 -20.28 -13.95
N VAL A 136 -2.77 -20.52 -12.85
CA VAL A 136 -1.34 -20.88 -12.89
C VAL A 136 -1.24 -22.39 -13.01
N LYS A 137 -0.63 -22.89 -14.10
CA LYS A 137 -0.23 -24.30 -14.17
C LYS A 137 0.89 -24.52 -13.15
N ASN A 138 0.67 -25.42 -12.20
CA ASN A 138 1.72 -25.82 -11.26
C ASN A 138 2.87 -26.45 -12.05
N LYS A 139 4.04 -25.81 -12.01
CA LYS A 139 5.27 -26.36 -12.54
C LYS A 139 6.03 -27.03 -11.39
N THR A 140 6.56 -28.21 -11.65
CA THR A 140 7.41 -28.95 -10.69
C THR A 140 8.77 -28.29 -10.47
N ILE A 141 9.21 -27.46 -11.44
CA ILE A 141 10.49 -26.76 -11.39
C ILE A 141 10.23 -25.26 -11.35
N VAL A 142 10.78 -24.59 -10.33
CA VAL A 142 10.73 -23.13 -10.19
C VAL A 142 11.80 -22.52 -11.10
N SER A 143 11.40 -21.94 -12.22
CA SER A 143 12.29 -21.29 -13.19
C SER A 143 12.45 -19.79 -12.96
N ASN A 144 11.47 -19.14 -12.30
CA ASN A 144 11.49 -17.70 -12.01
C ASN A 144 11.09 -17.44 -10.57
N ILE A 145 11.80 -16.52 -9.90
CA ILE A 145 11.51 -16.04 -8.57
C ILE A 145 11.33 -14.53 -8.66
N LEU A 146 10.16 -14.01 -8.23
CA LEU A 146 9.95 -12.59 -8.06
C LEU A 146 10.33 -12.17 -6.64
N VAL A 147 11.21 -11.17 -6.52
CA VAL A 147 11.61 -10.56 -5.25
C VAL A 147 11.13 -9.12 -5.23
N SER A 148 10.23 -8.80 -4.30
CA SER A 148 9.72 -7.44 -4.06
C SER A 148 9.65 -7.17 -2.57
N CYS A 149 10.49 -6.23 -2.10
CA CYS A 149 10.60 -5.84 -0.69
C CYS A 149 10.14 -4.39 -0.46
N GLY A 150 9.19 -3.95 -1.28
CA GLY A 150 8.70 -2.58 -1.33
C GLY A 150 9.61 -1.65 -2.14
N LEU A 151 9.07 -0.48 -2.49
CA LEU A 151 9.75 0.47 -3.39
C LEU A 151 11.11 0.94 -2.86
N GLN A 152 11.28 1.06 -1.55
CA GLN A 152 12.52 1.59 -0.97
C GLN A 152 13.50 0.52 -0.50
N ASP A 153 13.02 -0.67 -0.17
CA ASP A 153 13.85 -1.74 0.43
C ASP A 153 14.86 -1.21 1.48
N SER A 154 14.38 -0.35 2.39
CA SER A 154 15.21 0.39 3.34
C SER A 154 16.07 -0.50 4.26
N LYS A 155 15.68 -1.75 4.45
CA LYS A 155 16.39 -2.76 5.25
C LYS A 155 17.31 -3.67 4.43
N ASN A 156 17.44 -3.39 3.11
CA ASN A 156 18.24 -4.15 2.16
C ASN A 156 17.92 -5.66 2.17
N TYR A 157 16.64 -5.98 2.17
CA TYR A 157 16.20 -7.40 2.13
C TYR A 157 16.48 -8.05 0.78
N VAL A 158 16.42 -7.31 -0.32
CA VAL A 158 16.70 -7.84 -1.66
C VAL A 158 18.10 -8.46 -1.70
N SER A 159 19.15 -7.74 -1.27
CA SER A 159 20.52 -8.25 -1.25
C SER A 159 20.67 -9.48 -0.34
N LYS A 160 19.97 -9.51 0.79
CA LYS A 160 19.99 -10.66 1.72
C LYS A 160 19.34 -11.90 1.07
N ILE A 161 18.23 -11.72 0.35
CA ILE A 161 17.55 -12.81 -0.38
C ILE A 161 18.44 -13.35 -1.49
N LEU A 162 19.06 -12.48 -2.29
CA LEU A 162 19.99 -12.90 -3.35
C LEU A 162 21.20 -13.68 -2.78
N SER A 163 21.78 -13.18 -1.70
CA SER A 163 22.86 -13.88 -1.01
C SER A 163 22.44 -15.22 -0.41
N ALA A 164 21.20 -15.37 0.05
CA ALA A 164 20.69 -16.66 0.51
C ALA A 164 20.46 -17.62 -0.65
N LEU A 165 19.89 -17.15 -1.76
CA LEU A 165 19.67 -17.95 -2.98
C LEU A 165 20.98 -18.44 -3.59
N SER A 166 22.05 -17.63 -3.58
CA SER A 166 23.36 -18.03 -4.13
C SER A 166 24.01 -19.19 -3.38
N LYS A 167 23.55 -19.49 -2.17
CA LYS A 167 23.98 -20.65 -1.36
C LYS A 167 23.18 -21.92 -1.68
N THR A 168 22.22 -21.84 -2.58
CA THR A 168 21.42 -22.97 -3.04
C THR A 168 21.84 -23.41 -4.45
N ASN A 169 21.29 -24.52 -4.94
CA ASN A 169 21.47 -24.98 -6.31
C ASN A 169 20.51 -24.31 -7.32
N TYR A 170 19.93 -23.14 -6.97
CA TYR A 170 19.04 -22.43 -7.86
C TYR A 170 19.81 -21.80 -9.03
N CYS A 171 19.42 -22.14 -10.27
CA CYS A 171 20.04 -21.65 -11.49
C CYS A 171 19.04 -20.94 -12.43
N GLY A 172 17.86 -20.61 -11.93
CA GLY A 172 16.82 -19.95 -12.72
C GLY A 172 17.00 -18.43 -12.85
N ASN A 173 15.90 -17.72 -13.06
CA ASN A 173 15.90 -16.27 -13.20
C ASN A 173 15.25 -15.60 -11.97
N VAL A 174 15.90 -14.61 -11.42
CA VAL A 174 15.38 -13.77 -10.31
C VAL A 174 14.98 -12.41 -10.88
N ILE A 175 13.70 -12.08 -10.73
CA ILE A 175 13.14 -10.79 -11.14
C ILE A 175 13.00 -9.92 -9.90
N ILE A 176 13.68 -8.78 -9.86
CA ILE A 176 13.62 -7.84 -8.74
C ILE A 176 12.72 -6.68 -9.11
N ALA A 177 11.69 -6.42 -8.29
CA ALA A 177 10.87 -5.22 -8.38
C ALA A 177 11.25 -4.24 -7.25
N ILE A 178 11.83 -3.09 -7.60
CA ILE A 178 12.35 -2.10 -6.67
C ILE A 178 12.11 -0.68 -7.20
N GLY A 179 12.00 0.30 -6.30
CA GLY A 179 11.83 1.69 -6.69
C GLY A 179 13.14 2.35 -7.11
N ARG A 180 13.06 3.23 -8.12
CA ARG A 180 14.20 4.03 -8.64
C ARG A 180 14.89 4.87 -7.57
N LYS A 181 14.17 5.24 -6.50
CA LYS A 181 14.67 6.01 -5.36
C LYS A 181 15.14 5.16 -4.19
N SER A 182 15.24 3.84 -4.36
CA SER A 182 15.77 2.97 -3.30
C SER A 182 17.23 3.33 -2.99
N PRO A 183 17.58 3.51 -1.70
CA PRO A 183 18.95 3.83 -1.31
C PRO A 183 19.95 2.71 -1.65
N ASN A 184 19.45 1.47 -1.82
CA ASN A 184 20.27 0.30 -2.08
C ASN A 184 20.39 -0.06 -3.57
N LEU A 185 19.70 0.68 -4.46
CA LEU A 185 19.63 0.33 -5.89
C LEU A 185 21.01 0.29 -6.54
N HIS A 186 21.85 1.29 -6.31
CA HIS A 186 23.19 1.36 -6.92
C HIS A 186 24.05 0.17 -6.51
N THR A 187 24.13 -0.13 -5.22
CA THR A 187 24.88 -1.28 -4.70
C THR A 187 24.34 -2.59 -5.25
N LEU A 188 23.01 -2.73 -5.33
CA LEU A 188 22.37 -3.89 -5.91
C LEU A 188 22.80 -4.11 -7.36
N LEU A 189 22.71 -3.07 -8.21
CA LEU A 189 23.07 -3.16 -9.63
C LEU A 189 24.53 -3.57 -9.85
N HIS A 190 25.44 -3.15 -8.99
CA HIS A 190 26.83 -3.59 -9.05
C HIS A 190 27.06 -5.05 -8.63
N SER A 191 26.20 -5.60 -7.77
CA SER A 191 26.34 -6.96 -7.25
C SER A 191 25.67 -8.04 -8.09
N ILE A 192 24.73 -7.70 -8.98
CA ILE A 192 23.91 -8.71 -9.69
C ILE A 192 24.72 -9.66 -10.56
N SER A 193 25.85 -9.20 -11.12
CA SER A 193 26.71 -10.05 -11.98
C SER A 193 27.52 -11.08 -11.19
N SER A 194 27.56 -11.00 -9.88
CA SER A 194 28.35 -11.93 -9.03
C SER A 194 27.58 -13.21 -8.66
N TYR A 195 26.29 -13.29 -8.99
CA TYR A 195 25.47 -14.44 -8.64
C TYR A 195 25.52 -15.53 -9.71
N ASN A 196 25.29 -16.79 -9.33
CA ASN A 196 25.27 -17.97 -10.19
C ASN A 196 23.93 -18.22 -10.91
N PHE A 197 23.01 -17.25 -10.87
CA PHE A 197 21.70 -17.24 -11.53
C PHE A 197 21.48 -15.91 -12.26
N SER A 198 20.56 -15.89 -13.22
CA SER A 198 20.20 -14.65 -13.92
C SER A 198 19.43 -13.71 -13.02
N VAL A 199 19.74 -12.41 -13.06
CA VAL A 199 19.03 -11.37 -12.32
C VAL A 199 18.56 -10.30 -13.29
N SER A 200 17.25 -9.99 -13.25
CA SER A 200 16.66 -8.84 -13.95
C SER A 200 16.03 -7.87 -12.95
N VAL A 201 16.15 -6.56 -13.21
CA VAL A 201 15.65 -5.52 -12.33
C VAL A 201 14.57 -4.71 -13.05
N THR A 202 13.39 -4.64 -12.45
CA THR A 202 12.28 -3.80 -12.90
C THR A 202 12.14 -2.62 -11.94
N LEU A 203 12.24 -1.41 -12.47
CA LEU A 203 12.17 -0.18 -11.71
C LEU A 203 10.75 0.40 -11.75
N ASP A 204 10.26 0.86 -10.56
CA ASP A 204 8.97 1.53 -10.44
C ASP A 204 7.83 0.75 -11.12
N SER A 205 7.84 -0.58 -10.99
CA SER A 205 6.79 -1.43 -11.57
C SER A 205 5.42 -0.89 -11.15
N ASN A 206 4.61 -0.56 -12.14
CA ASN A 206 3.20 -0.30 -11.91
C ASN A 206 2.57 -1.62 -11.45
N GLY A 207 2.32 -1.75 -10.14
CA GLY A 207 1.59 -2.88 -9.59
C GLY A 207 0.17 -2.89 -10.09
#